data_4b22dc9ffbff13bd684085fe30b8d831
#
_entry.id   4b22dc9ffbff13bd684085fe30b8d831
#
_cell.length_a   1.000
_cell.length_b   1.000
_cell.length_c   1.000
_cell.angle_alpha   90.00
_cell.angle_beta   90.00
_cell.angle_gamma   90.00
#
_symmetry.space_group_name_H-M   'P 1'
#
loop_
_entity.id
_entity.type
_entity.pdbx_description
1 polymer ?
#
loop_
_entity_poly.entity_id
_entity_poly.type
_entity_poly.pdbx_seq_one_letter_code
_entity_poly.pdbx_strand_id
1 'polypeptide(L)'
;MVTVQNVATPRLQNYKQFTNDPIGFFMRMRPLGDVVSMKTGFSPTYVVNSPEAIREILIRHDQSFFKGRTTKVLQRTVGEGLLTTEGERHGFQKKYMQPTFYKEALERYAYAIVEETERVAERLEQAQELDIHNEMMQLTLSIITRTMFSTDVSAEEKKLADAVTTTIEESVKILFNPIILPAVVPTKSNQKHKQAIRTLEDMIENVLMVAKNQPERFHHTLLGMMLEVKDANGERLPDKELRDQMMTMLLAGHETTANLLAWIFAEIAAHPEVESRLSEEVEGADLSGNPFNWLRELPYVQQIIEEGLRLYPPAWLIYRELSEPLEMFGQTFKKGSTFMLSPYAIHRNEEVFPNPEEFDPDRFSSGNRYAPFSYLPFGGGSRSCIGSRFAMLEATLILVVLYKKFTFSNLRPHAPVPEPLISLRIKDGWPMKLERR
;
A
#
# COMPACT_ATOMS: atom_id res chain seq x y z
N MET A 1 28.70 -2.30 -13.31
CA MET A 1 28.82 -3.58 -12.52
C MET A 1 28.37 -3.25 -11.11
N VAL A 2 27.38 -3.97 -10.57
CA VAL A 2 26.85 -3.74 -9.21
C VAL A 2 27.94 -3.99 -8.17
N THR A 3 28.13 -3.05 -7.27
CA THR A 3 29.14 -3.11 -6.20
C THR A 3 28.51 -3.51 -4.87
N VAL A 4 29.21 -4.33 -4.07
CA VAL A 4 28.76 -4.68 -2.72
C VAL A 4 29.75 -4.09 -1.71
N GLN A 5 29.25 -3.16 -0.90
CA GLN A 5 30.04 -2.47 0.12
C GLN A 5 29.75 -3.01 1.52
N ASN A 6 30.77 -3.14 2.35
CA ASN A 6 30.63 -3.60 3.73
C ASN A 6 30.71 -2.42 4.71
N VAL A 7 29.67 -2.26 5.51
CA VAL A 7 29.67 -1.27 6.60
C VAL A 7 30.11 -1.94 7.90
N ALA A 8 31.20 -1.45 8.47
CA ALA A 8 31.79 -1.99 9.69
C ALA A 8 31.10 -1.54 10.99
N THR A 9 29.85 -1.12 10.95
CA THR A 9 29.10 -0.68 12.14
C THR A 9 28.71 -1.85 13.04
N PRO A 10 28.81 -1.70 14.38
CA PRO A 10 28.40 -2.74 15.32
C PRO A 10 26.91 -3.13 15.15
N ARG A 11 26.64 -4.42 15.30
CA ARG A 11 25.30 -5.03 15.10
C ARG A 11 24.20 -4.32 15.90
N LEU A 12 24.47 -4.02 17.18
CA LEU A 12 23.51 -3.36 18.06
C LEU A 12 23.26 -1.90 17.64
N GLN A 13 24.26 -1.22 17.09
CA GLN A 13 24.11 0.15 16.60
C GLN A 13 23.22 0.19 15.34
N ASN A 14 23.46 -0.70 14.37
CA ASN A 14 22.62 -0.80 13.18
C ASN A 14 21.17 -1.11 13.55
N TYR A 15 20.94 -2.06 14.47
CA TYR A 15 19.61 -2.40 14.95
C TYR A 15 18.91 -1.19 15.60
N LYS A 16 19.58 -0.48 16.51
CA LYS A 16 19.04 0.72 17.17
C LYS A 16 18.74 1.83 16.17
N GLN A 17 19.62 2.08 15.20
CA GLN A 17 19.41 3.09 14.18
C GLN A 17 18.18 2.75 13.32
N PHE A 18 18.07 1.49 12.90
CA PHE A 18 16.94 1.01 12.11
C PHE A 18 15.61 1.08 12.88
N THR A 19 15.58 0.72 14.16
CA THR A 19 14.33 0.72 14.95
C THR A 19 13.90 2.10 15.41
N ASN A 20 14.84 3.02 15.66
CA ASN A 20 14.51 4.37 16.14
C ASN A 20 14.20 5.36 15.02
N ASP A 21 14.87 5.19 13.88
CA ASP A 21 14.75 6.07 12.71
C ASP A 21 14.91 5.25 11.42
N PRO A 22 13.90 4.44 11.05
CA PRO A 22 14.01 3.54 9.91
C PRO A 22 14.16 4.28 8.57
N ILE A 23 13.47 5.39 8.38
CA ILE A 23 13.57 6.20 7.16
C ILE A 23 14.97 6.80 7.04
N GLY A 24 15.44 7.52 8.05
CA GLY A 24 16.78 8.11 8.04
C GLY A 24 17.87 7.04 7.96
N PHE A 25 17.63 5.84 8.47
CA PHE A 25 18.54 4.72 8.28
C PHE A 25 18.75 4.39 6.79
N PHE A 26 17.70 4.22 5.99
CA PHE A 26 17.84 3.96 4.56
C PHE A 26 18.41 5.14 3.79
N MET A 27 18.03 6.36 4.15
CA MET A 27 18.61 7.57 3.54
C MET A 27 20.12 7.66 3.76
N ARG A 28 20.61 7.26 4.92
CA ARG A 28 22.09 7.18 5.20
C ARG A 28 22.78 6.02 4.49
N MET A 29 22.06 4.91 4.21
CA MET A 29 22.64 3.74 3.51
C MET A 29 22.71 3.94 1.99
N ARG A 30 21.80 4.75 1.41
CA ARG A 30 21.73 4.97 -0.04
C ARG A 30 23.05 5.45 -0.66
N PRO A 31 23.74 6.50 -0.16
CA PRO A 31 24.96 7.00 -0.80
C PRO A 31 26.18 6.09 -0.62
N LEU A 32 26.08 5.02 0.16
CA LEU A 32 27.22 4.14 0.46
C LEU A 32 27.50 3.12 -0.66
N GLY A 33 26.59 2.90 -1.59
CA GLY A 33 26.79 2.02 -2.75
C GLY A 33 25.53 1.27 -3.20
N ASP A 34 25.67 0.49 -4.28
CA ASP A 34 24.56 -0.24 -4.91
C ASP A 34 23.92 -1.27 -3.98
N VAL A 35 24.74 -2.03 -3.27
CA VAL A 35 24.34 -3.01 -2.27
C VAL A 35 25.22 -2.82 -1.04
N VAL A 36 24.62 -2.53 0.08
CA VAL A 36 25.33 -2.26 1.35
C VAL A 36 25.12 -3.42 2.31
N SER A 37 26.20 -4.15 2.57
CA SER A 37 26.21 -5.26 3.53
C SER A 37 26.36 -4.74 4.96
N MET A 38 25.52 -5.24 5.85
CA MET A 38 25.56 -4.89 7.26
C MET A 38 25.17 -6.05 8.16
N LYS A 39 25.41 -5.91 9.45
CA LYS A 39 24.98 -6.86 10.47
C LYS A 39 23.90 -6.22 11.34
N THR A 40 22.63 -6.65 11.21
CA THR A 40 21.53 -6.21 12.07
C THR A 40 21.02 -7.31 13.00
N GLY A 41 21.08 -8.56 12.57
CA GLY A 41 20.61 -9.75 13.28
C GLY A 41 21.61 -10.92 13.20
N PHE A 42 21.09 -12.15 13.24
CA PHE A 42 21.89 -13.36 13.10
C PHE A 42 22.27 -13.65 11.65
N SER A 43 21.43 -13.26 10.70
CA SER A 43 21.66 -13.42 9.26
C SER A 43 22.30 -12.18 8.65
N PRO A 44 23.10 -12.33 7.57
CA PRO A 44 23.59 -11.20 6.79
C PRO A 44 22.41 -10.39 6.25
N THR A 45 22.53 -9.07 6.31
CA THR A 45 21.50 -8.14 5.84
C THR A 45 22.12 -7.19 4.82
N TYR A 46 21.40 -6.93 3.74
CA TYR A 46 21.83 -6.11 2.62
C TYR A 46 20.79 -5.05 2.33
N VAL A 47 21.18 -3.78 2.25
CA VAL A 47 20.34 -2.71 1.70
C VAL A 47 20.66 -2.57 0.22
N VAL A 48 19.64 -2.56 -0.61
CA VAL A 48 19.75 -2.51 -2.06
C VAL A 48 19.28 -1.16 -2.56
N ASN A 49 20.16 -0.43 -3.23
CA ASN A 49 19.92 0.96 -3.63
C ASN A 49 19.92 1.19 -5.15
N SER A 50 20.59 0.34 -5.94
CA SER A 50 20.65 0.55 -7.40
C SER A 50 19.55 -0.20 -8.17
N PRO A 51 19.01 0.39 -9.25
CA PRO A 51 18.00 -0.24 -10.12
C PRO A 51 18.45 -1.60 -10.68
N GLU A 52 19.73 -1.75 -11.01
CA GLU A 52 20.32 -2.98 -11.54
C GLU A 52 20.26 -4.10 -10.49
N ALA A 53 20.66 -3.81 -9.25
CA ALA A 53 20.61 -4.77 -8.17
C ALA A 53 19.18 -5.16 -7.80
N ILE A 54 18.24 -4.21 -7.85
CA ILE A 54 16.80 -4.44 -7.64
C ILE A 54 16.26 -5.39 -8.71
N ARG A 55 16.63 -5.18 -9.97
CA ARG A 55 16.24 -6.03 -11.10
C ARG A 55 16.74 -7.47 -10.95
N GLU A 56 17.99 -7.65 -10.50
CA GLU A 56 18.52 -8.99 -10.21
C GLU A 56 17.66 -9.73 -9.19
N ILE A 57 17.29 -9.07 -8.10
CA ILE A 57 16.54 -9.67 -6.99
C ILE A 57 15.08 -9.91 -7.32
N LEU A 58 14.40 -8.91 -7.92
CA LEU A 58 12.95 -8.97 -8.12
C LEU A 58 12.53 -9.64 -9.43
N ILE A 59 13.44 -9.77 -10.41
CA ILE A 59 13.13 -10.33 -11.73
C ILE A 59 13.97 -11.57 -12.04
N ARG A 60 15.31 -11.44 -12.08
CA ARG A 60 16.17 -12.54 -12.57
C ARG A 60 16.19 -13.72 -11.64
N HIS A 61 16.21 -13.45 -10.32
CA HIS A 61 16.32 -14.46 -9.29
C HIS A 61 15.08 -14.52 -8.38
N ASP A 62 13.93 -14.01 -8.85
CA ASP A 62 12.70 -13.89 -8.07
C ASP A 62 12.29 -15.19 -7.34
N GLN A 63 12.47 -16.35 -7.99
CA GLN A 63 12.13 -17.66 -7.42
C GLN A 63 13.08 -18.11 -6.29
N SER A 64 14.28 -17.55 -6.20
CA SER A 64 15.24 -17.83 -5.12
C SER A 64 14.95 -17.03 -3.86
N PHE A 65 13.95 -16.15 -3.90
CA PHE A 65 13.59 -15.27 -2.80
C PHE A 65 12.17 -15.46 -2.31
N PHE A 66 11.98 -15.30 -1.01
CA PHE A 66 10.69 -15.24 -0.35
C PHE A 66 10.62 -14.03 0.60
N LYS A 67 9.43 -13.74 1.15
CA LYS A 67 9.24 -12.55 2.01
C LYS A 67 9.79 -12.72 3.44
N GLY A 68 10.13 -13.95 3.82
CA GLY A 68 10.81 -14.25 5.07
C GLY A 68 9.99 -13.97 6.34
N ARG A 69 10.66 -13.38 7.34
CA ARG A 69 10.06 -13.13 8.67
C ARG A 69 8.81 -12.25 8.63
N THR A 70 8.76 -11.28 7.72
CA THR A 70 7.63 -10.36 7.58
C THR A 70 6.34 -11.11 7.29
N THR A 71 6.39 -12.09 6.38
CA THR A 71 5.25 -12.95 6.06
C THR A 71 4.71 -13.67 7.27
N LYS A 72 5.58 -14.25 8.11
CA LYS A 72 5.17 -15.00 9.32
C LYS A 72 4.45 -14.13 10.35
N VAL A 73 4.83 -12.86 10.45
CA VAL A 73 4.13 -11.91 11.33
C VAL A 73 2.76 -11.56 10.75
N LEU A 74 2.70 -11.23 9.47
CA LEU A 74 1.45 -10.88 8.80
C LEU A 74 0.46 -12.05 8.71
N GLN A 75 0.93 -13.30 8.60
CA GLN A 75 0.07 -14.49 8.65
C GLN A 75 -0.77 -14.59 9.92
N ARG A 76 -0.29 -14.04 11.04
CA ARG A 76 -1.07 -13.98 12.28
C ARG A 76 -2.30 -13.08 12.18
N THR A 77 -2.28 -12.17 11.23
CA THR A 77 -3.30 -11.15 11.02
C THR A 77 -4.21 -11.51 9.84
N VAL A 78 -3.62 -11.74 8.67
CA VAL A 78 -4.38 -11.96 7.42
C VAL A 78 -4.50 -13.43 7.02
N GLY A 79 -3.95 -14.35 7.80
CA GLY A 79 -3.92 -15.77 7.44
C GLY A 79 -3.03 -16.04 6.21
N GLU A 80 -3.41 -17.03 5.40
CA GLU A 80 -2.68 -17.52 4.24
C GLU A 80 -3.27 -16.98 2.93
N GLY A 81 -3.49 -15.67 2.85
CA GLY A 81 -3.91 -14.99 1.63
C GLY A 81 -2.75 -14.63 0.69
N LEU A 82 -3.07 -13.96 -0.41
CA LEU A 82 -2.12 -13.58 -1.49
C LEU A 82 -0.89 -12.82 -0.96
N LEU A 83 -1.06 -11.99 0.07
CA LEU A 83 0.04 -11.22 0.64
C LEU A 83 1.08 -12.10 1.34
N THR A 84 0.68 -13.23 1.90
CA THR A 84 1.49 -14.03 2.84
C THR A 84 1.87 -15.41 2.32
N THR A 85 1.29 -15.88 1.22
CA THR A 85 1.65 -17.14 0.59
C THR A 85 2.87 -17.02 -0.31
N GLU A 86 3.54 -18.15 -0.56
CA GLU A 86 4.77 -18.23 -1.35
C GLU A 86 4.66 -19.29 -2.45
N GLY A 87 5.57 -19.26 -3.41
CA GLY A 87 5.73 -20.29 -4.44
C GLY A 87 4.47 -20.53 -5.29
N GLU A 88 4.18 -21.77 -5.56
CA GLU A 88 3.05 -22.21 -6.42
C GLU A 88 1.69 -21.76 -5.88
N ARG A 89 1.50 -21.80 -4.54
CA ARG A 89 0.26 -21.35 -3.92
C ARG A 89 -0.02 -19.87 -4.19
N HIS A 90 1.00 -19.03 -4.07
CA HIS A 90 0.86 -17.62 -4.42
C HIS A 90 0.50 -17.45 -5.90
N GLY A 91 1.18 -18.18 -6.80
CA GLY A 91 0.89 -18.14 -8.24
C GLY A 91 -0.56 -18.51 -8.55
N PHE A 92 -1.06 -19.58 -7.93
CA PHE A 92 -2.47 -20.00 -8.05
C PHE A 92 -3.42 -18.90 -7.55
N GLN A 93 -3.20 -18.37 -6.34
CA GLN A 93 -4.02 -17.30 -5.77
C GLN A 93 -4.01 -16.05 -6.63
N LYS A 94 -2.84 -15.60 -7.10
CA LYS A 94 -2.71 -14.44 -7.99
C LYS A 94 -3.51 -14.64 -9.29
N LYS A 95 -3.44 -15.83 -9.87
CA LYS A 95 -4.12 -16.14 -11.12
C LYS A 95 -5.64 -16.02 -11.04
N TYR A 96 -6.27 -16.52 -9.99
CA TYR A 96 -7.73 -16.44 -9.88
C TYR A 96 -8.22 -15.06 -9.39
N MET A 97 -7.37 -14.30 -8.68
CA MET A 97 -7.74 -12.95 -8.22
C MET A 97 -7.54 -11.88 -9.30
N GLN A 98 -6.57 -12.08 -10.20
CA GLN A 98 -6.17 -11.05 -11.18
C GLN A 98 -7.31 -10.53 -12.07
N PRO A 99 -8.28 -11.35 -12.54
CA PRO A 99 -9.37 -10.86 -13.37
C PRO A 99 -10.23 -9.76 -12.73
N THR A 100 -10.31 -9.72 -11.39
CA THR A 100 -11.02 -8.66 -10.64
C THR A 100 -10.41 -7.26 -10.85
N PHE A 101 -9.18 -7.20 -11.35
CA PHE A 101 -8.45 -5.96 -11.63
C PHE A 101 -8.29 -5.69 -13.13
N TYR A 102 -9.03 -6.40 -13.98
CA TYR A 102 -9.09 -6.11 -15.42
C TYR A 102 -10.05 -4.96 -15.71
N LYS A 103 -9.93 -4.42 -16.92
CA LYS A 103 -10.65 -3.22 -17.36
C LYS A 103 -12.14 -3.27 -17.08
N GLU A 104 -12.80 -4.37 -17.43
CA GLU A 104 -14.25 -4.54 -17.29
C GLU A 104 -14.73 -4.48 -15.83
N ALA A 105 -13.91 -4.95 -14.90
CA ALA A 105 -14.19 -4.84 -13.48
C ALA A 105 -13.96 -3.41 -12.98
N LEU A 106 -12.86 -2.78 -13.39
CA LEU A 106 -12.52 -1.42 -13.02
C LEU A 106 -13.55 -0.40 -13.54
N GLU A 107 -14.10 -0.60 -14.75
CA GLU A 107 -15.17 0.23 -15.29
C GLU A 107 -16.44 0.22 -14.42
N ARG A 108 -16.74 -0.91 -13.78
CA ARG A 108 -17.86 -1.02 -12.83
C ARG A 108 -17.54 -0.39 -11.48
N TYR A 109 -16.31 -0.63 -10.98
CA TYR A 109 -15.86 -0.08 -9.70
C TYR A 109 -15.80 1.45 -9.74
N ALA A 110 -15.49 2.06 -10.88
CA ALA A 110 -15.45 3.50 -11.04
C ALA A 110 -16.74 4.20 -10.60
N TYR A 111 -17.91 3.65 -10.93
CA TYR A 111 -19.19 4.19 -10.48
C TYR A 111 -19.34 4.09 -8.96
N ALA A 112 -19.00 2.95 -8.35
CA ALA A 112 -19.11 2.77 -6.92
C ALA A 112 -18.14 3.71 -6.16
N ILE A 113 -16.94 3.93 -6.69
CA ILE A 113 -15.97 4.86 -6.11
C ILE A 113 -16.52 6.29 -6.12
N VAL A 114 -17.06 6.73 -7.24
CA VAL A 114 -17.65 8.07 -7.37
C VAL A 114 -18.83 8.24 -6.41
N GLU A 115 -19.77 7.29 -6.39
CA GLU A 115 -20.94 7.33 -5.50
C GLU A 115 -20.54 7.40 -4.02
N GLU A 116 -19.57 6.59 -3.58
CA GLU A 116 -19.07 6.62 -2.20
C GLU A 116 -18.39 7.96 -1.88
N THR A 117 -17.62 8.48 -2.83
CA THR A 117 -16.93 9.76 -2.64
C THR A 117 -17.92 10.92 -2.61
N GLU A 118 -18.96 10.90 -3.45
CA GLU A 118 -20.02 11.91 -3.43
C GLU A 118 -20.82 11.88 -2.12
N ARG A 119 -21.13 10.71 -1.58
CA ARG A 119 -21.78 10.56 -0.27
C ARG A 119 -20.94 11.19 0.85
N VAL A 120 -19.62 10.98 0.81
CA VAL A 120 -18.70 11.62 1.77
C VAL A 120 -18.66 13.13 1.53
N ALA A 121 -18.60 13.58 0.28
CA ALA A 121 -18.61 15.01 -0.05
C ALA A 121 -19.89 15.71 0.45
N GLU A 122 -21.08 15.11 0.30
CA GLU A 122 -22.34 15.63 0.86
C GLU A 122 -22.30 15.77 2.38
N ARG A 123 -21.72 14.78 3.09
CA ARG A 123 -21.53 14.86 4.54
C ARG A 123 -20.56 15.99 4.93
N LEU A 124 -19.50 16.17 4.16
CA LEU A 124 -18.49 17.19 4.37
C LEU A 124 -19.00 18.62 4.10
N GLU A 125 -20.11 18.80 3.39
CA GLU A 125 -20.69 20.12 3.14
C GLU A 125 -21.03 20.92 4.42
N GLN A 126 -21.21 20.25 5.55
CA GLN A 126 -21.49 20.87 6.84
C GLN A 126 -20.22 21.00 7.71
N ALA A 127 -19.08 20.46 7.26
CA ALA A 127 -17.83 20.50 8.00
C ALA A 127 -17.03 21.74 7.61
N GLN A 128 -16.29 22.32 8.58
CA GLN A 128 -15.30 23.38 8.34
C GLN A 128 -13.88 22.85 8.48
N GLU A 129 -13.71 21.81 9.28
CA GLU A 129 -12.43 21.17 9.55
C GLU A 129 -12.60 19.64 9.55
N LEU A 130 -11.58 18.94 9.16
CA LEU A 130 -11.52 17.48 9.18
C LEU A 130 -10.09 16.97 9.42
N ASP A 131 -9.94 15.73 9.85
CA ASP A 131 -8.69 15.00 9.75
C ASP A 131 -8.70 14.20 8.45
N ILE A 132 -7.91 14.66 7.47
CA ILE A 132 -7.92 14.06 6.11
C ILE A 132 -7.48 12.60 6.11
N HIS A 133 -6.56 12.21 7.00
CA HIS A 133 -6.14 10.82 7.11
C HIS A 133 -7.31 9.93 7.56
N ASN A 134 -8.05 10.33 8.59
CA ASN A 134 -9.21 9.59 9.08
C ASN A 134 -10.34 9.53 8.04
N GLU A 135 -10.59 10.62 7.33
CA GLU A 135 -11.59 10.65 6.25
C GLU A 135 -11.22 9.69 5.12
N MET A 136 -9.96 9.70 4.67
CA MET A 136 -9.51 8.79 3.63
C MET A 136 -9.54 7.32 4.07
N MET A 137 -9.21 7.04 5.34
CA MET A 137 -9.32 5.69 5.91
C MET A 137 -10.76 5.16 5.89
N GLN A 138 -11.74 5.98 6.24
CA GLN A 138 -13.15 5.59 6.19
C GLN A 138 -13.64 5.42 4.74
N LEU A 139 -13.38 6.39 3.88
CA LEU A 139 -13.80 6.36 2.48
C LEU A 139 -13.24 5.13 1.73
N THR A 140 -11.94 4.89 1.81
CA THR A 140 -11.33 3.75 1.11
C THR A 140 -11.78 2.40 1.68
N LEU A 141 -12.10 2.33 2.98
CA LEU A 141 -12.72 1.15 3.59
C LEU A 141 -14.11 0.90 3.00
N SER A 142 -14.94 1.93 2.87
CA SER A 142 -16.26 1.83 2.26
C SER A 142 -16.17 1.39 0.79
N ILE A 143 -15.25 2.00 0.04
CA ILE A 143 -15.00 1.65 -1.36
C ILE A 143 -14.59 0.18 -1.52
N ILE A 144 -13.59 -0.30 -0.74
CA ILE A 144 -13.10 -1.67 -0.87
C ILE A 144 -14.17 -2.70 -0.48
N THR A 145 -14.95 -2.45 0.57
CA THR A 145 -16.02 -3.35 1.00
C THR A 145 -17.15 -3.40 -0.02
N ARG A 146 -17.51 -2.28 -0.62
CA ARG A 146 -18.55 -2.21 -1.66
C ARG A 146 -18.10 -2.86 -2.97
N THR A 147 -16.90 -2.55 -3.44
CA THR A 147 -16.41 -3.03 -4.74
C THR A 147 -15.97 -4.50 -4.72
N MET A 148 -15.28 -4.92 -3.68
CA MET A 148 -14.72 -6.27 -3.60
C MET A 148 -15.67 -7.29 -2.94
N PHE A 149 -16.56 -6.83 -2.05
CA PHE A 149 -17.40 -7.70 -1.23
C PHE A 149 -18.91 -7.41 -1.33
N SER A 150 -19.33 -6.45 -2.15
CA SER A 150 -20.75 -6.03 -2.31
C SER A 150 -21.45 -5.74 -0.99
N THR A 151 -20.73 -5.14 -0.03
CA THR A 151 -21.19 -4.91 1.34
C THR A 151 -21.13 -3.42 1.67
N ASP A 152 -22.22 -2.90 2.20
CA ASP A 152 -22.27 -1.56 2.79
C ASP A 152 -21.92 -1.67 4.28
N VAL A 153 -20.87 -0.98 4.69
CA VAL A 153 -20.38 -0.94 6.07
C VAL A 153 -20.60 0.41 6.75
N SER A 154 -21.36 1.31 6.14
CA SER A 154 -21.55 2.69 6.61
C SER A 154 -21.99 2.80 8.08
N ALA A 155 -22.80 1.85 8.57
CA ALA A 155 -23.23 1.82 9.97
C ALA A 155 -22.11 1.44 10.98
N GLU A 156 -21.06 0.74 10.52
CA GLU A 156 -19.95 0.26 11.35
C GLU A 156 -18.58 0.76 10.88
N GLU A 157 -18.56 1.66 9.91
CA GLU A 157 -17.36 2.13 9.20
C GLU A 157 -16.23 2.54 10.15
N LYS A 158 -16.53 3.40 11.11
CA LYS A 158 -15.56 3.86 12.13
C LYS A 158 -15.01 2.69 12.96
N LYS A 159 -15.87 1.79 13.42
CA LYS A 159 -15.47 0.63 14.23
C LYS A 159 -14.53 -0.29 13.45
N LEU A 160 -14.81 -0.51 12.16
CA LEU A 160 -13.98 -1.35 11.28
C LEU A 160 -12.66 -0.65 10.95
N ALA A 161 -12.66 0.65 10.65
CA ALA A 161 -11.45 1.44 10.42
C ALA A 161 -10.53 1.45 11.65
N ASP A 162 -11.09 1.64 12.86
CA ASP A 162 -10.35 1.55 14.13
C ASP A 162 -9.77 0.14 14.35
N ALA A 163 -10.51 -0.91 13.99
CA ALA A 163 -10.04 -2.29 14.09
C ALA A 163 -8.88 -2.56 13.12
N VAL A 164 -8.94 -2.07 11.87
CA VAL A 164 -7.84 -2.18 10.92
C VAL A 164 -6.61 -1.45 11.43
N THR A 165 -6.74 -0.19 11.84
CA THR A 165 -5.64 0.62 12.39
C THR A 165 -4.98 -0.08 13.57
N THR A 166 -5.78 -0.56 14.53
CA THR A 166 -5.28 -1.31 15.70
C THR A 166 -4.53 -2.58 15.28
N THR A 167 -5.06 -3.31 14.32
CA THR A 167 -4.46 -4.55 13.79
C THR A 167 -3.08 -4.28 13.19
N ILE A 168 -2.94 -3.20 12.44
CA ILE A 168 -1.69 -2.78 11.80
C ILE A 168 -0.66 -2.33 12.85
N GLU A 169 -1.04 -1.45 13.78
CA GLU A 169 -0.15 -0.96 14.83
C GLU A 169 0.40 -2.08 15.71
N GLU A 170 -0.45 -3.02 16.11
CA GLU A 170 -0.01 -4.16 16.92
C GLU A 170 0.87 -5.13 16.12
N SER A 171 0.60 -5.31 14.80
CA SER A 171 1.45 -6.10 13.91
C SER A 171 2.85 -5.49 13.77
N VAL A 172 2.95 -4.17 13.66
CA VAL A 172 4.24 -3.45 13.62
C VAL A 172 5.03 -3.63 14.91
N LYS A 173 4.39 -3.51 16.07
CA LYS A 173 5.04 -3.76 17.37
C LYS A 173 5.63 -5.18 17.45
N ILE A 174 4.92 -6.16 16.89
CA ILE A 174 5.41 -7.54 16.81
C ILE A 174 6.57 -7.66 15.83
N LEU A 175 6.50 -7.01 14.67
CA LEU A 175 7.51 -7.09 13.61
C LEU A 175 8.87 -6.51 14.06
N PHE A 176 8.85 -5.37 14.75
CA PHE A 176 10.04 -4.69 15.22
C PHE A 176 10.53 -5.17 16.60
N ASN A 177 9.76 -6.01 17.30
CA ASN A 177 10.21 -6.58 18.56
C ASN A 177 11.24 -7.70 18.29
N PRO A 178 12.43 -7.66 18.93
CA PRO A 178 13.42 -8.73 18.81
C PRO A 178 12.93 -10.07 19.37
N ILE A 179 12.03 -10.03 20.36
CA ILE A 179 11.44 -11.21 21.00
C ILE A 179 9.95 -11.26 20.65
N ILE A 180 9.60 -12.15 19.73
CA ILE A 180 8.20 -12.39 19.35
C ILE A 180 7.57 -13.35 20.36
N LEU A 181 6.75 -12.83 21.24
CA LEU A 181 5.95 -13.67 22.13
C LEU A 181 4.86 -14.43 21.35
N PRO A 182 4.58 -15.69 21.69
CA PRO A 182 3.46 -16.41 21.11
C PRO A 182 2.13 -15.66 21.33
N ALA A 183 1.21 -15.72 20.37
CA ALA A 183 -0.08 -15.03 20.43
C ALA A 183 -0.98 -15.51 21.60
N VAL A 184 -0.70 -16.69 22.15
CA VAL A 184 -1.40 -17.28 23.32
C VAL A 184 -1.06 -16.58 24.63
N VAL A 185 0.08 -15.85 24.70
CA VAL A 185 0.47 -15.11 25.91
C VAL A 185 -0.46 -13.90 26.08
N PRO A 186 -1.22 -13.74 27.17
CA PRO A 186 -2.25 -12.72 27.32
C PRO A 186 -1.68 -11.33 27.69
N THR A 187 -0.78 -10.81 26.87
CA THR A 187 -0.32 -9.42 27.02
C THR A 187 -1.43 -8.45 26.57
N LYS A 188 -1.39 -7.20 27.07
CA LYS A 188 -2.33 -6.15 26.63
C LYS A 188 -2.31 -5.97 25.10
N SER A 189 -1.12 -6.02 24.48
CA SER A 189 -0.93 -5.93 23.03
C SER A 189 -1.59 -7.10 22.31
N ASN A 190 -1.32 -8.36 22.73
CA ASN A 190 -1.94 -9.54 22.11
C ASN A 190 -3.46 -9.55 22.28
N GLN A 191 -3.99 -9.07 23.41
CA GLN A 191 -5.44 -8.98 23.63
C GLN A 191 -6.09 -7.94 22.70
N LYS A 192 -5.49 -6.74 22.60
CA LYS A 192 -5.94 -5.68 21.68
C LYS A 192 -5.94 -6.17 20.22
N HIS A 193 -4.83 -6.77 19.79
CA HIS A 193 -4.69 -7.33 18.45
C HIS A 193 -5.75 -8.39 18.16
N LYS A 194 -5.93 -9.35 19.08
CA LYS A 194 -6.92 -10.41 18.95
C LYS A 194 -8.35 -9.88 18.87
N GLN A 195 -8.70 -8.85 19.64
CA GLN A 195 -10.02 -8.24 19.60
C GLN A 195 -10.26 -7.51 18.27
N ALA A 196 -9.27 -6.77 17.77
CA ALA A 196 -9.37 -6.07 16.50
C ALA A 196 -9.54 -7.07 15.33
N ILE A 197 -8.73 -8.14 15.30
CA ILE A 197 -8.87 -9.21 14.29
C ILE A 197 -10.26 -9.82 14.35
N ARG A 198 -10.80 -10.15 15.53
CA ARG A 198 -12.14 -10.71 15.67
C ARG A 198 -13.23 -9.80 15.08
N THR A 199 -13.14 -8.49 15.32
CA THR A 199 -14.08 -7.53 14.75
C THR A 199 -14.11 -7.61 13.22
N LEU A 200 -12.94 -7.76 12.59
CA LEU A 200 -12.84 -7.90 11.12
C LEU A 200 -13.31 -9.28 10.65
N GLU A 201 -12.97 -10.35 11.38
CA GLU A 201 -13.42 -11.71 11.10
C GLU A 201 -14.94 -11.83 11.16
N ASP A 202 -15.58 -11.29 12.21
CA ASP A 202 -17.04 -11.31 12.36
C ASP A 202 -17.74 -10.64 11.15
N MET A 203 -17.20 -9.52 10.68
CA MET A 203 -17.72 -8.87 9.46
C MET A 203 -17.55 -9.77 8.23
N ILE A 204 -16.36 -10.32 8.02
CA ILE A 204 -16.06 -11.19 6.88
C ILE A 204 -16.92 -12.46 6.90
N GLU A 205 -17.11 -13.11 8.06
CA GLU A 205 -17.95 -14.29 8.20
C GLU A 205 -19.41 -14.00 7.87
N ASN A 206 -19.93 -12.84 8.30
CA ASN A 206 -21.28 -12.39 7.93
C ASN A 206 -21.42 -12.19 6.42
N VAL A 207 -20.44 -11.54 5.77
CA VAL A 207 -20.43 -11.35 4.32
C VAL A 207 -20.37 -12.69 3.58
N LEU A 208 -19.51 -13.62 4.01
CA LEU A 208 -19.41 -14.96 3.44
C LEU A 208 -20.72 -15.75 3.55
N MET A 209 -21.38 -15.65 4.70
CA MET A 209 -22.70 -16.30 4.90
C MET A 209 -23.74 -15.74 3.93
N VAL A 210 -23.81 -14.43 3.77
CA VAL A 210 -24.74 -13.79 2.80
C VAL A 210 -24.39 -14.17 1.38
N ALA A 211 -23.10 -14.17 1.01
CA ALA A 211 -22.65 -14.46 -0.34
C ALA A 211 -22.94 -15.92 -0.77
N LYS A 212 -22.89 -16.87 0.16
CA LYS A 212 -23.26 -18.27 -0.10
C LYS A 212 -24.76 -18.46 -0.27
N ASN A 213 -25.58 -17.69 0.43
CA ASN A 213 -27.04 -17.75 0.36
C ASN A 213 -27.63 -16.97 -0.81
N GLN A 214 -26.93 -15.93 -1.27
CA GLN A 214 -27.38 -15.00 -2.33
C GLN A 214 -26.21 -14.73 -3.31
N PRO A 215 -25.66 -15.73 -4.00
CA PRO A 215 -24.46 -15.58 -4.82
C PRO A 215 -24.65 -14.56 -5.96
N GLU A 216 -25.86 -14.39 -6.47
CA GLU A 216 -26.20 -13.44 -7.54
C GLU A 216 -25.85 -11.99 -7.19
N ARG A 217 -25.87 -11.60 -5.92
CA ARG A 217 -25.48 -10.25 -5.47
C ARG A 217 -23.96 -10.00 -5.61
N PHE A 218 -23.18 -11.04 -5.72
CA PHE A 218 -21.72 -11.00 -5.66
C PHE A 218 -21.02 -11.30 -7.00
N HIS A 219 -21.78 -11.64 -8.05
CA HIS A 219 -21.23 -12.08 -9.36
C HIS A 219 -20.15 -11.17 -9.95
N HIS A 220 -20.18 -9.88 -9.66
CA HIS A 220 -19.25 -8.90 -10.22
C HIS A 220 -18.18 -8.42 -9.24
N THR A 221 -18.04 -9.11 -8.11
CA THR A 221 -17.07 -8.78 -7.06
C THR A 221 -15.94 -9.82 -6.99
N LEU A 222 -14.87 -9.49 -6.29
CA LEU A 222 -13.80 -10.44 -5.99
C LEU A 222 -14.35 -11.67 -5.26
N LEU A 223 -15.22 -11.46 -4.27
CA LEU A 223 -15.80 -12.55 -3.49
C LEU A 223 -16.62 -13.50 -4.37
N GLY A 224 -17.48 -12.97 -5.25
CA GLY A 224 -18.25 -13.79 -6.18
C GLY A 224 -17.36 -14.64 -7.09
N MET A 225 -16.31 -14.05 -7.64
CA MET A 225 -15.33 -14.81 -8.44
C MET A 225 -14.65 -15.90 -7.62
N MET A 226 -14.23 -15.63 -6.39
CA MET A 226 -13.58 -16.64 -5.53
C MET A 226 -14.51 -17.79 -5.16
N LEU A 227 -15.81 -17.54 -5.00
CA LEU A 227 -16.81 -18.60 -4.71
C LEU A 227 -16.96 -19.61 -5.87
N GLU A 228 -16.62 -19.22 -7.11
CA GLU A 228 -16.70 -20.07 -8.29
C GLU A 228 -15.38 -20.79 -8.61
N VAL A 229 -14.27 -20.36 -8.00
CA VAL A 229 -12.95 -20.97 -8.22
C VAL A 229 -12.95 -22.44 -7.75
N LYS A 230 -12.35 -23.30 -8.57
CA LYS A 230 -12.06 -24.69 -8.23
C LYS A 230 -10.57 -24.93 -8.24
N ASP A 231 -10.11 -25.73 -7.31
CA ASP A 231 -8.72 -26.19 -7.25
C ASP A 231 -8.42 -27.26 -8.33
N ALA A 232 -7.21 -27.83 -8.32
CA ALA A 232 -6.78 -28.86 -9.24
C ALA A 232 -7.60 -30.17 -9.14
N ASN A 233 -8.27 -30.40 -8.00
CA ASN A 233 -9.12 -31.57 -7.76
C ASN A 233 -10.59 -31.31 -8.14
N GLY A 234 -10.92 -30.08 -8.58
CA GLY A 234 -12.28 -29.67 -8.90
C GLY A 234 -13.11 -29.26 -7.69
N GLU A 235 -12.50 -29.14 -6.51
CA GLU A 235 -13.14 -28.68 -5.27
C GLU A 235 -13.15 -27.16 -5.16
N ARG A 236 -14.20 -26.60 -4.56
CA ARG A 236 -14.29 -25.16 -4.30
C ARG A 236 -13.28 -24.76 -3.23
N LEU A 237 -12.86 -23.48 -3.25
CA LEU A 237 -12.00 -22.92 -2.22
C LEU A 237 -12.63 -23.08 -0.83
N PRO A 238 -11.87 -23.55 0.19
CA PRO A 238 -12.40 -23.67 1.55
C PRO A 238 -12.66 -22.29 2.16
N ASP A 239 -13.60 -22.19 3.09
CA ASP A 239 -14.00 -20.96 3.78
C ASP A 239 -12.82 -20.23 4.41
N LYS A 240 -11.86 -20.98 4.97
CA LYS A 240 -10.64 -20.40 5.51
C LYS A 240 -9.86 -19.64 4.44
N GLU A 241 -9.75 -20.15 3.23
CA GLU A 241 -9.03 -19.46 2.15
C GLU A 241 -9.80 -18.23 1.68
N LEU A 242 -11.11 -18.32 1.53
CA LEU A 242 -11.97 -17.17 1.20
C LEU A 242 -11.80 -16.06 2.25
N ARG A 243 -11.88 -16.40 3.54
CA ARG A 243 -11.67 -15.47 4.65
C ARG A 243 -10.27 -14.84 4.59
N ASP A 244 -9.22 -15.61 4.41
CA ASP A 244 -7.84 -15.14 4.39
C ASP A 244 -7.59 -14.18 3.21
N GLN A 245 -8.22 -14.43 2.06
CA GLN A 245 -8.17 -13.51 0.92
C GLN A 245 -8.94 -12.21 1.17
N MET A 246 -10.15 -12.30 1.73
CA MET A 246 -10.93 -11.11 2.09
C MET A 246 -10.20 -10.26 3.12
N MET A 247 -9.63 -10.86 4.15
CA MET A 247 -8.80 -10.17 5.14
C MET A 247 -7.59 -9.50 4.49
N THR A 248 -6.93 -10.20 3.56
CA THR A 248 -5.79 -9.65 2.80
C THR A 248 -6.21 -8.44 1.98
N MET A 249 -7.31 -8.52 1.24
CA MET A 249 -7.78 -7.41 0.40
C MET A 249 -8.24 -6.21 1.24
N LEU A 250 -8.94 -6.48 2.34
CA LEU A 250 -9.40 -5.44 3.26
C LEU A 250 -8.23 -4.63 3.82
N LEU A 251 -7.17 -5.29 4.31
CA LEU A 251 -6.03 -4.60 4.92
C LEU A 251 -5.10 -3.97 3.89
N ALA A 252 -4.84 -4.65 2.78
CA ALA A 252 -3.90 -4.16 1.77
C ALA A 252 -4.52 -3.09 0.84
N GLY A 253 -5.82 -3.17 0.58
CA GLY A 253 -6.48 -2.33 -0.41
C GLY A 253 -6.92 -0.96 0.12
N HIS A 254 -7.26 -0.84 1.41
CA HIS A 254 -7.79 0.42 1.92
C HIS A 254 -6.70 1.32 2.53
N GLU A 255 -5.84 0.79 3.42
CA GLU A 255 -4.87 1.62 4.14
C GLU A 255 -3.85 2.27 3.22
N THR A 256 -3.41 1.55 2.18
CA THR A 256 -2.37 2.07 1.27
C THR A 256 -2.85 3.26 0.45
N THR A 257 -4.07 3.21 -0.08
CA THR A 257 -4.66 4.33 -0.83
C THR A 257 -5.02 5.49 0.09
N ALA A 258 -5.56 5.21 1.28
CA ALA A 258 -5.86 6.25 2.27
C ALA A 258 -4.63 7.04 2.68
N ASN A 259 -3.51 6.36 2.97
CA ASN A 259 -2.26 7.02 3.32
C ASN A 259 -1.71 7.85 2.16
N LEU A 260 -1.71 7.31 0.94
CA LEU A 260 -1.30 8.06 -0.25
C LEU A 260 -2.11 9.34 -0.42
N LEU A 261 -3.43 9.25 -0.34
CA LEU A 261 -4.33 10.39 -0.49
C LEU A 261 -4.10 11.43 0.59
N ALA A 262 -3.96 11.03 1.86
CA ALA A 262 -3.68 11.95 2.95
C ALA A 262 -2.41 12.78 2.70
N TRP A 263 -1.34 12.14 2.21
CA TRP A 263 -0.12 12.83 1.80
C TRP A 263 -0.36 13.79 0.62
N ILE A 264 -1.08 13.36 -0.42
CA ILE A 264 -1.37 14.17 -1.60
C ILE A 264 -2.19 15.42 -1.21
N PHE A 265 -3.23 15.28 -0.38
CA PHE A 265 -4.01 16.42 0.11
C PHE A 265 -3.15 17.43 0.87
N ALA A 266 -2.26 16.93 1.75
CA ALA A 266 -1.34 17.79 2.50
C ALA A 266 -0.37 18.54 1.59
N GLU A 267 0.16 17.89 0.55
CA GLU A 267 1.08 18.50 -0.43
C GLU A 267 0.36 19.49 -1.35
N ILE A 268 -0.81 19.17 -1.89
CA ILE A 268 -1.56 20.11 -2.72
C ILE A 268 -1.86 21.38 -1.93
N ALA A 269 -2.29 21.27 -0.67
CA ALA A 269 -2.57 22.40 0.19
C ALA A 269 -1.31 23.22 0.59
N ALA A 270 -0.12 22.68 0.43
CA ALA A 270 1.15 23.38 0.61
C ALA A 270 1.66 24.04 -0.68
N HIS A 271 1.10 23.70 -1.85
CA HIS A 271 1.53 24.13 -3.18
C HIS A 271 0.37 24.76 -3.96
N PRO A 272 0.05 26.05 -3.74
CA PRO A 272 -1.10 26.73 -4.40
C PRO A 272 -1.08 26.68 -5.93
N GLU A 273 0.11 26.64 -6.53
CA GLU A 273 0.29 26.49 -7.99
C GLU A 273 -0.16 25.13 -8.48
N VAL A 274 0.05 24.07 -7.69
CA VAL A 274 -0.42 22.72 -8.00
C VAL A 274 -1.94 22.66 -7.87
N GLU A 275 -2.50 23.26 -6.82
CA GLU A 275 -3.95 23.33 -6.62
C GLU A 275 -4.64 24.08 -7.75
N SER A 276 -4.08 25.22 -8.20
CA SER A 276 -4.64 26.00 -9.32
C SER A 276 -4.72 25.17 -10.59
N ARG A 277 -3.63 24.51 -10.98
CA ARG A 277 -3.58 23.67 -12.17
C ARG A 277 -4.50 22.44 -12.08
N LEU A 278 -4.57 21.80 -10.90
CA LEU A 278 -5.52 20.72 -10.65
C LEU A 278 -6.96 21.19 -10.86
N SER A 279 -7.30 22.36 -10.33
CA SER A 279 -8.64 22.93 -10.44
C SER A 279 -8.98 23.26 -11.89
N GLU A 280 -8.07 23.89 -12.62
CA GLU A 280 -8.23 24.20 -14.04
C GLU A 280 -8.46 22.95 -14.89
N GLU A 281 -7.71 21.86 -14.63
CA GLU A 281 -7.88 20.60 -15.34
C GLU A 281 -9.24 19.94 -15.02
N VAL A 282 -9.63 19.90 -13.73
CA VAL A 282 -10.91 19.29 -13.30
C VAL A 282 -12.11 20.08 -13.81
N GLU A 283 -12.06 21.41 -13.81
CA GLU A 283 -13.13 22.28 -14.32
C GLU A 283 -13.25 22.23 -15.85
N GLY A 284 -12.11 22.10 -16.55
CA GLY A 284 -12.06 22.04 -18.01
C GLY A 284 -12.39 20.68 -18.62
N ALA A 285 -12.40 19.61 -17.81
CA ALA A 285 -12.60 18.24 -18.31
C ALA A 285 -14.07 17.88 -18.55
N ASP A 286 -14.32 17.11 -19.61
CA ASP A 286 -15.62 16.45 -19.79
C ASP A 286 -15.68 15.20 -18.91
N LEU A 287 -16.32 15.35 -17.75
CA LEU A 287 -16.54 14.29 -16.77
C LEU A 287 -17.87 13.54 -16.98
N SER A 288 -18.47 13.65 -18.17
CA SER A 288 -19.65 12.86 -18.54
C SER A 288 -19.30 11.40 -18.83
N GLY A 289 -20.28 10.52 -18.76
CA GLY A 289 -20.11 9.11 -19.09
C GLY A 289 -19.45 8.27 -17.99
N ASN A 290 -18.71 7.22 -18.40
CA ASN A 290 -18.09 6.30 -17.44
C ASN A 290 -16.89 6.94 -16.72
N PRO A 291 -16.91 7.05 -15.38
CA PRO A 291 -15.83 7.66 -14.61
C PRO A 291 -14.45 6.98 -14.81
N PHE A 292 -14.42 5.74 -15.25
CA PHE A 292 -13.15 5.07 -15.61
C PHE A 292 -12.37 5.84 -16.69
N ASN A 293 -13.06 6.55 -17.58
CA ASN A 293 -12.42 7.33 -18.65
C ASN A 293 -11.73 8.60 -18.13
N TRP A 294 -12.08 9.11 -16.94
CA TRP A 294 -11.46 10.30 -16.36
C TRP A 294 -9.94 10.16 -16.19
N LEU A 295 -9.43 8.91 -16.02
CA LEU A 295 -7.98 8.68 -15.97
C LEU A 295 -7.24 9.17 -17.22
N ARG A 296 -7.91 9.19 -18.36
CA ARG A 296 -7.31 9.63 -19.64
C ARG A 296 -7.50 11.11 -19.88
N GLU A 297 -8.56 11.67 -19.36
CA GLU A 297 -8.94 13.09 -19.53
C GLU A 297 -8.19 14.01 -18.55
N LEU A 298 -7.57 13.44 -17.49
CA LEU A 298 -6.97 14.17 -16.37
C LEU A 298 -5.49 13.79 -16.18
N PRO A 299 -4.61 14.10 -17.14
CA PRO A 299 -3.20 13.71 -17.07
C PRO A 299 -2.46 14.39 -15.90
N TYR A 300 -2.81 15.62 -15.51
CA TYR A 300 -2.16 16.28 -14.38
C TYR A 300 -2.54 15.67 -13.04
N VAL A 301 -3.79 15.23 -12.87
CA VAL A 301 -4.18 14.42 -11.69
C VAL A 301 -3.32 13.16 -11.59
N GLN A 302 -3.05 12.49 -12.71
CA GLN A 302 -2.16 11.31 -12.71
C GLN A 302 -0.73 11.68 -12.27
N GLN A 303 -0.19 12.81 -12.74
CA GLN A 303 1.13 13.30 -12.36
C GLN A 303 1.21 13.59 -10.86
N ILE A 304 0.17 14.20 -10.29
CA ILE A 304 0.06 14.45 -8.83
C ILE A 304 0.12 13.13 -8.05
N ILE A 305 -0.61 12.11 -8.49
CA ILE A 305 -0.65 10.81 -7.82
C ILE A 305 0.70 10.10 -7.94
N GLU A 306 1.33 10.13 -9.12
CA GLU A 306 2.65 9.52 -9.33
C GLU A 306 3.73 10.21 -8.50
N GLU A 307 3.69 11.54 -8.36
CA GLU A 307 4.61 12.29 -7.50
C GLU A 307 4.35 12.00 -6.01
N GLY A 308 3.09 11.90 -5.61
CA GLY A 308 2.73 11.44 -4.26
C GLY A 308 3.27 10.05 -3.96
N LEU A 309 3.15 9.11 -4.89
CA LEU A 309 3.72 7.76 -4.80
C LEU A 309 5.25 7.76 -4.78
N ARG A 310 5.91 8.72 -5.42
CA ARG A 310 7.36 8.89 -5.38
C ARG A 310 7.83 9.33 -4.00
N LEU A 311 7.24 10.41 -3.49
CA LEU A 311 7.64 11.00 -2.20
C LEU A 311 7.19 10.13 -1.02
N TYR A 312 5.98 9.61 -1.07
CA TYR A 312 5.35 8.91 0.05
C TYR A 312 4.82 7.53 -0.36
N PRO A 313 5.69 6.64 -0.88
CA PRO A 313 5.25 5.31 -1.27
C PRO A 313 4.70 4.56 -0.05
N PRO A 314 3.42 4.12 -0.06
CA PRO A 314 2.87 3.38 1.06
C PRO A 314 3.69 2.13 1.40
N ALA A 315 4.15 1.39 0.39
CA ALA A 315 5.09 0.29 0.56
C ALA A 315 6.54 0.82 0.59
N TRP A 316 6.90 1.53 1.67
CA TRP A 316 8.18 2.21 1.86
C TRP A 316 9.39 1.28 2.01
N LEU A 317 9.14 -0.03 2.29
CA LEU A 317 10.17 -1.06 2.51
C LEU A 317 9.72 -2.41 1.98
N ILE A 318 10.55 -3.05 1.19
CA ILE A 318 10.36 -4.39 0.63
C ILE A 318 11.43 -5.32 1.19
N TYR A 319 11.02 -6.45 1.78
CA TYR A 319 11.91 -7.50 2.25
C TYR A 319 11.98 -8.66 1.25
N ARG A 320 13.19 -9.21 1.09
CA ARG A 320 13.45 -10.49 0.43
C ARG A 320 14.46 -11.29 1.24
N GLU A 321 14.19 -12.55 1.43
CA GLU A 321 15.08 -13.50 2.12
C GLU A 321 15.43 -14.61 1.15
N LEU A 322 16.72 -14.97 1.08
CA LEU A 322 17.23 -15.95 0.15
C LEU A 322 16.94 -17.37 0.64
N SER A 323 16.30 -18.17 -0.20
CA SER A 323 15.86 -19.55 0.10
C SER A 323 17.00 -20.56 0.07
N GLU A 324 18.03 -20.29 -0.73
CA GLU A 324 19.20 -21.12 -0.95
C GLU A 324 20.44 -20.25 -1.23
N PRO A 325 21.67 -20.77 -1.18
CA PRO A 325 22.83 -19.99 -1.58
C PRO A 325 22.76 -19.58 -3.05
N LEU A 326 23.14 -18.33 -3.34
CA LEU A 326 23.06 -17.77 -4.70
C LEU A 326 24.28 -16.91 -5.01
N GLU A 327 24.81 -17.06 -6.22
CA GLU A 327 25.86 -16.19 -6.74
C GLU A 327 25.25 -14.98 -7.45
N MET A 328 25.53 -13.79 -6.94
CA MET A 328 25.17 -12.50 -7.55
C MET A 328 26.28 -11.48 -7.28
N PHE A 329 26.40 -10.49 -8.14
CA PHE A 329 27.33 -9.38 -7.96
C PHE A 329 28.79 -9.80 -7.69
N GLY A 330 29.21 -10.94 -8.26
CA GLY A 330 30.56 -11.47 -8.11
C GLY A 330 30.87 -12.10 -6.74
N GLN A 331 29.86 -12.41 -5.94
CA GLN A 331 30.02 -13.12 -4.65
C GLN A 331 28.86 -14.08 -4.37
N THR A 332 29.10 -15.01 -3.45
CA THR A 332 28.08 -15.98 -2.99
C THR A 332 27.36 -15.43 -1.76
N PHE A 333 26.03 -15.30 -1.88
CA PHE A 333 25.14 -14.98 -0.76
C PHE A 333 24.65 -16.26 -0.11
N LYS A 334 24.62 -16.29 1.22
CA LYS A 334 24.19 -17.47 1.99
C LYS A 334 22.68 -17.54 2.07
N LYS A 335 22.14 -18.77 2.17
CA LYS A 335 20.74 -19.01 2.58
C LYS A 335 20.40 -18.20 3.82
N GLY A 336 19.19 -17.60 3.84
CA GLY A 336 18.71 -16.76 4.93
C GLY A 336 19.27 -15.32 4.91
N SER A 337 20.08 -14.96 3.90
CA SER A 337 20.47 -13.56 3.69
C SER A 337 19.23 -12.71 3.42
N THR A 338 19.12 -11.59 4.11
CA THR A 338 17.98 -10.66 3.98
C THR A 338 18.37 -9.46 3.13
N PHE A 339 17.56 -9.14 2.14
CA PHE A 339 17.69 -7.98 1.27
C PHE A 339 16.56 -7.00 1.56
N MET A 340 16.88 -5.75 1.82
CA MET A 340 15.96 -4.66 2.11
C MET A 340 16.05 -3.63 1.01
N LEU A 341 14.93 -3.39 0.34
CA LEU A 341 14.77 -2.41 -0.71
C LEU A 341 13.82 -1.34 -0.19
N SER A 342 14.25 -0.08 -0.11
CA SER A 342 13.40 1.00 0.35
C SER A 342 12.97 1.87 -0.83
N PRO A 343 11.73 1.72 -1.37
CA PRO A 343 11.21 2.65 -2.36
C PRO A 343 11.32 4.10 -1.92
N TYR A 344 11.07 4.40 -0.64
CA TYR A 344 11.23 5.75 -0.08
C TYR A 344 12.61 6.35 -0.34
N ALA A 345 13.68 5.56 -0.09
CA ALA A 345 15.06 6.03 -0.32
C ALA A 345 15.46 6.00 -1.81
N ILE A 346 15.01 4.97 -2.55
CA ILE A 346 15.30 4.80 -3.98
C ILE A 346 14.71 5.96 -4.78
N HIS A 347 13.45 6.34 -4.51
CA HIS A 347 12.76 7.43 -5.19
C HIS A 347 13.31 8.83 -4.86
N ARG A 348 14.27 8.92 -3.94
CA ARG A 348 14.99 10.14 -3.58
C ARG A 348 16.44 10.16 -4.09
N ASN A 349 16.75 9.34 -5.08
CA ASN A 349 18.05 9.39 -5.74
C ASN A 349 18.15 10.64 -6.62
N GLU A 350 19.05 11.57 -6.26
CA GLU A 350 19.26 12.85 -6.94
C GLU A 350 19.73 12.69 -8.40
N GLU A 351 20.42 11.60 -8.71
CA GLU A 351 20.86 11.28 -10.09
C GLU A 351 19.65 10.94 -11.00
N VAL A 352 18.55 10.48 -10.42
CA VAL A 352 17.33 10.12 -11.13
C VAL A 352 16.26 11.21 -10.99
N PHE A 353 16.10 11.74 -9.79
CA PHE A 353 15.10 12.74 -9.44
C PHE A 353 15.81 13.99 -8.88
N PRO A 354 16.15 14.97 -9.74
CA PRO A 354 16.72 16.26 -9.28
C PRO A 354 15.81 16.93 -8.25
N ASN A 355 16.36 17.57 -7.23
CA ASN A 355 15.62 18.15 -6.11
C ASN A 355 14.61 17.14 -5.50
N PRO A 356 15.06 15.99 -5.00
CA PRO A 356 14.19 14.83 -4.74
C PRO A 356 13.20 15.04 -3.60
N GLU A 357 13.36 16.06 -2.76
CA GLU A 357 12.44 16.40 -1.67
C GLU A 357 11.31 17.35 -2.09
N GLU A 358 11.40 17.97 -3.28
CA GLU A 358 10.37 18.87 -3.82
C GLU A 358 9.19 18.05 -4.36
N PHE A 359 7.96 18.52 -4.08
CA PHE A 359 6.75 17.98 -4.68
C PHE A 359 6.51 18.65 -6.03
N ASP A 360 6.90 17.98 -7.10
CA ASP A 360 6.86 18.47 -8.47
C ASP A 360 6.17 17.46 -9.41
N PRO A 361 4.85 17.59 -9.64
CA PRO A 361 4.10 16.70 -10.54
C PRO A 361 4.62 16.69 -11.99
N ASP A 362 5.26 17.76 -12.45
CA ASP A 362 5.79 17.84 -13.82
C ASP A 362 6.92 16.83 -14.10
N ARG A 363 7.49 16.21 -13.07
CA ARG A 363 8.41 15.07 -13.21
C ARG A 363 7.79 13.92 -14.00
N PHE A 364 6.47 13.74 -13.89
CA PHE A 364 5.72 12.67 -14.55
C PHE A 364 4.98 13.15 -15.80
N SER A 365 5.33 14.32 -16.32
CA SER A 365 4.77 14.80 -17.59
C SER A 365 5.10 13.88 -18.76
N SER A 366 4.28 13.92 -19.80
CA SER A 366 4.45 13.09 -20.99
C SER A 366 5.81 13.33 -21.65
N GLY A 367 6.65 12.30 -21.71
CA GLY A 367 8.01 12.37 -22.26
C GLY A 367 9.11 12.07 -21.24
N ASN A 368 8.88 12.25 -19.96
CA ASN A 368 9.83 11.86 -18.92
C ASN A 368 9.74 10.35 -18.69
N ARG A 369 10.87 9.64 -18.87
CA ARG A 369 10.96 8.20 -18.63
C ARG A 369 12.11 7.92 -17.69
N TYR A 370 11.77 7.31 -16.56
CA TYR A 370 12.77 6.85 -15.60
C TYR A 370 13.26 5.45 -15.94
N ALA A 371 14.51 5.16 -15.61
CA ALA A 371 15.05 3.83 -15.78
C ALA A 371 14.20 2.80 -15.00
N PRO A 372 13.95 1.61 -15.53
CA PRO A 372 13.22 0.57 -14.80
C PRO A 372 13.81 0.34 -13.41
N PHE A 373 12.95 0.23 -12.39
CA PHE A 373 13.29 0.08 -10.96
C PHE A 373 13.92 1.31 -10.27
N SER A 374 14.06 2.46 -10.95
CA SER A 374 14.30 3.73 -10.27
C SER A 374 13.01 4.28 -9.63
N TYR A 375 11.86 3.89 -10.15
CA TYR A 375 10.52 4.18 -9.64
C TYR A 375 9.73 2.87 -9.54
N LEU A 376 9.36 2.45 -8.31
CA LEU A 376 8.76 1.14 -8.04
C LEU A 376 7.71 1.19 -6.89
N PRO A 377 6.73 2.10 -6.94
CA PRO A 377 5.76 2.26 -5.85
C PRO A 377 4.87 1.03 -5.65
N PHE A 378 4.71 0.21 -6.68
CA PHE A 378 3.95 -1.04 -6.69
C PHE A 378 4.83 -2.29 -6.65
N GLY A 379 6.13 -2.13 -6.32
CA GLY A 379 7.09 -3.23 -6.32
C GLY A 379 7.42 -3.75 -7.72
N GLY A 380 7.80 -5.03 -7.81
CA GLY A 380 8.20 -5.64 -9.09
C GLY A 380 8.19 -7.15 -9.06
N GLY A 381 8.31 -7.78 -10.24
CA GLY A 381 8.38 -9.22 -10.40
C GLY A 381 7.04 -9.94 -10.15
N SER A 382 7.13 -11.22 -9.78
CA SER A 382 5.94 -12.03 -9.50
C SER A 382 5.10 -11.47 -8.36
N ARG A 383 5.71 -10.67 -7.48
CA ARG A 383 5.11 -10.05 -6.28
C ARG A 383 4.68 -8.59 -6.49
N SER A 384 4.67 -8.09 -7.73
CA SER A 384 4.12 -6.77 -8.03
C SER A 384 2.67 -6.65 -7.56
N CYS A 385 2.28 -5.45 -7.14
CA CYS A 385 0.92 -5.18 -6.66
C CYS A 385 -0.13 -5.56 -7.70
N ILE A 386 -1.08 -6.41 -7.31
CA ILE A 386 -2.19 -6.84 -8.19
C ILE A 386 -3.21 -5.71 -8.38
N GLY A 387 -3.40 -4.86 -7.35
CA GLY A 387 -4.37 -3.77 -7.32
C GLY A 387 -3.84 -2.43 -7.81
N SER A 388 -2.67 -2.35 -8.46
CA SER A 388 -2.07 -1.07 -8.88
C SER A 388 -3.00 -0.20 -9.73
N ARG A 389 -3.71 -0.81 -10.69
CA ARG A 389 -4.67 -0.09 -11.54
C ARG A 389 -5.91 0.37 -10.76
N PHE A 390 -6.36 -0.43 -9.78
CA PHE A 390 -7.46 -0.06 -8.90
C PHE A 390 -7.05 1.13 -8.01
N ALA A 391 -5.88 1.09 -7.42
CA ALA A 391 -5.37 2.17 -6.56
C ALA A 391 -5.22 3.50 -7.33
N MET A 392 -4.71 3.47 -8.56
CA MET A 392 -4.64 4.66 -9.42
C MET A 392 -6.03 5.19 -9.77
N LEU A 393 -6.96 4.32 -10.14
CA LEU A 393 -8.35 4.68 -10.41
C LEU A 393 -9.01 5.31 -9.19
N GLU A 394 -8.92 4.64 -8.04
CA GLU A 394 -9.51 5.08 -6.78
C GLU A 394 -8.98 6.46 -6.36
N ALA A 395 -7.66 6.63 -6.35
CA ALA A 395 -7.04 7.90 -6.00
C ALA A 395 -7.45 9.04 -6.95
N THR A 396 -7.51 8.77 -8.26
CA THR A 396 -7.96 9.75 -9.26
C THR A 396 -9.39 10.20 -9.00
N LEU A 397 -10.30 9.25 -8.88
CA LEU A 397 -11.73 9.58 -8.74
C LEU A 397 -12.02 10.31 -7.44
N ILE A 398 -11.37 9.93 -6.34
CA ILE A 398 -11.50 10.61 -5.04
C ILE A 398 -11.01 12.05 -5.13
N LEU A 399 -9.80 12.28 -5.69
CA LEU A 399 -9.26 13.63 -5.86
C LEU A 399 -10.19 14.51 -6.70
N VAL A 400 -10.63 14.01 -7.85
CA VAL A 400 -11.50 14.74 -8.78
C VAL A 400 -12.81 15.15 -8.12
N VAL A 401 -13.52 14.20 -7.49
CA VAL A 401 -14.83 14.47 -6.85
C VAL A 401 -14.69 15.49 -5.72
N LEU A 402 -13.65 15.35 -4.88
CA LEU A 402 -13.47 16.24 -3.74
C LEU A 402 -12.97 17.63 -4.17
N TYR A 403 -11.99 17.75 -5.07
CA TYR A 403 -11.51 19.04 -5.55
C TYR A 403 -12.48 19.78 -6.47
N LYS A 404 -13.45 19.08 -7.05
CA LYS A 404 -14.57 19.73 -7.76
C LYS A 404 -15.51 20.50 -6.83
N LYS A 405 -15.61 20.10 -5.57
CA LYS A 405 -16.54 20.67 -4.58
C LYS A 405 -15.89 21.56 -3.53
N PHE A 406 -14.61 21.28 -3.21
CA PHE A 406 -13.94 21.88 -2.08
C PHE A 406 -12.51 22.34 -2.39
N THR A 407 -12.04 23.28 -1.59
CA THR A 407 -10.62 23.61 -1.41
C THR A 407 -10.17 23.16 -0.03
N PHE A 408 -8.90 22.79 0.10
CA PHE A 408 -8.34 22.30 1.35
C PHE A 408 -7.13 23.12 1.77
N SER A 409 -7.01 23.47 3.04
CA SER A 409 -5.87 24.20 3.59
C SER A 409 -5.32 23.49 4.82
N ASN A 410 -4.00 23.46 4.93
CA ASN A 410 -3.33 22.88 6.09
C ASN A 410 -3.55 23.74 7.34
N LEU A 411 -4.00 23.14 8.45
CA LEU A 411 -4.16 23.83 9.72
C LEU A 411 -2.87 23.85 10.56
N ARG A 412 -1.94 22.93 10.29
CA ARG A 412 -0.64 22.89 10.96
C ARG A 412 0.39 23.71 10.18
N PRO A 413 1.21 24.56 10.87
CA PRO A 413 2.21 25.41 10.21
C PRO A 413 3.49 24.65 9.80
N HIS A 414 3.67 23.42 10.24
CA HIS A 414 4.81 22.56 9.92
C HIS A 414 4.43 21.48 8.91
N ALA A 415 5.42 20.97 8.19
CA ALA A 415 5.21 19.85 7.30
C ALA A 415 4.76 18.57 8.05
N PRO A 416 3.96 17.70 7.41
CA PRO A 416 3.59 16.42 8.00
C PRO A 416 4.80 15.51 8.21
N VAL A 417 4.79 14.73 9.30
CA VAL A 417 5.90 13.85 9.67
C VAL A 417 5.57 12.41 9.27
N PRO A 418 6.46 11.74 8.51
CA PRO A 418 6.24 10.34 8.12
C PRO A 418 6.37 9.39 9.33
N GLU A 419 5.42 8.47 9.44
CA GLU A 419 5.42 7.37 10.38
C GLU A 419 5.48 6.03 9.62
N PRO A 420 6.66 5.38 9.58
CA PRO A 420 6.86 4.14 8.84
C PRO A 420 6.35 2.93 9.63
N LEU A 421 5.11 2.56 9.43
CA LEU A 421 4.48 1.33 9.94
C LEU A 421 4.55 0.21 8.89
N ILE A 422 3.50 -0.61 8.73
CA ILE A 422 3.39 -1.55 7.60
C ILE A 422 3.32 -0.74 6.30
N SER A 423 2.55 0.34 6.31
CA SER A 423 2.55 1.38 5.28
C SER A 423 3.06 2.71 5.84
N LEU A 424 3.43 3.64 4.97
CA LEU A 424 3.92 4.97 5.33
C LEU A 424 2.73 5.91 5.54
N ARG A 425 2.44 6.26 6.78
CA ARG A 425 1.36 7.20 7.11
C ARG A 425 1.87 8.54 7.63
N ILE A 426 0.99 9.53 7.70
CA ILE A 426 1.24 10.78 8.43
C ILE A 426 1.05 10.51 9.92
N LYS A 427 2.07 10.90 10.71
CA LYS A 427 2.03 10.75 12.16
C LYS A 427 0.97 11.67 12.78
N ASP A 428 0.18 11.15 13.70
CA ASP A 428 -0.85 11.87 14.46
C ASP A 428 -1.96 12.50 13.59
N GLY A 429 -2.27 11.90 12.42
CA GLY A 429 -3.28 12.39 11.48
C GLY A 429 -2.91 13.75 10.87
N TRP A 430 -3.81 14.33 10.06
CA TRP A 430 -3.54 15.63 9.45
C TRP A 430 -4.81 16.49 9.37
N PRO A 431 -4.98 17.48 10.29
CA PRO A 431 -6.13 18.37 10.29
C PRO A 431 -6.04 19.39 9.14
N MET A 432 -7.14 19.56 8.43
CA MET A 432 -7.29 20.48 7.32
C MET A 432 -8.57 21.30 7.47
N LYS A 433 -8.53 22.54 7.00
CA LYS A 433 -9.71 23.35 6.79
C LYS A 433 -10.30 23.04 5.42
N LEU A 434 -11.62 23.03 5.35
CA LEU A 434 -12.42 22.76 4.17
C LEU A 434 -13.25 24.00 3.83
N GLU A 435 -13.23 24.42 2.55
CA GLU A 435 -14.08 25.51 2.04
C GLU A 435 -14.76 25.04 0.74
N ARG A 436 -16.03 25.39 0.56
CA ARG A 436 -16.76 25.10 -0.69
C ARG A 436 -16.24 25.95 -1.84
N ARG A 437 -16.16 25.37 -3.01
CA ARG A 437 -15.93 26.06 -4.28
C ARG A 437 -17.21 26.70 -4.80
#